data_227019fe5ab4314f6e680e7c193ddeda
#
_entry.id   227019fe5ab4314f6e680e7c193ddeda
#
_cell.length_a   1.000
_cell.length_b   1.000
_cell.length_c   1.000
_cell.angle_alpha   90.00
_cell.angle_beta   90.00
_cell.angle_gamma   90.00
#
_symmetry.space_group_name_H-M   'P 1'
#
loop_
_entity.id
_entity.type
_entity.pdbx_description
1 polymer ?
#
loop_
_entity_poly.entity_id
_entity_poly.type
_entity_poly.pdbx_seq_one_letter_code
_entity_poly.pdbx_strand_id
1 'polypeptide(L)'
;MPKLIRFCLVFFSAVALLGCSGEQAAKAPKQVDRAAMAAPDRHLLDQPDARMPHLDQVDFAVGRSFFRNPWVQAPASTDARDGLGPLFNAISCASCHIASARGAAPVHGKPLMNHVVRLSVPANEPNRQRFVPEPRYGDQFQNQGLPGVVPEGKAVMRFTEEVRTLKGGERVALRKPELAFMQLAYGRMHEDVRVSARMAPALTGLGLLQSVPAQQLMAWADPEDRDGDGISGRANSVWDQTLQRQVLGRFGWKAEQPTLKQQSAAAFHADMGISSNLFPGQN
;
A
#
# COMPACT_ATOMS: atom_id res chain seq x y z
N MET A 1 -29.50 -20.03 97.28
CA MET A 1 -29.72 -18.87 96.45
C MET A 1 -29.36 -19.27 95.02
N PRO A 2 -30.32 -19.70 94.18
CA PRO A 2 -29.98 -20.13 92.80
C PRO A 2 -30.17 -19.02 91.79
N LYS A 3 -29.22 -18.95 90.86
CA LYS A 3 -29.27 -18.06 89.72
C LYS A 3 -30.00 -18.71 88.55
N LEU A 4 -31.01 -18.04 88.01
CA LEU A 4 -31.71 -18.40 86.79
C LEU A 4 -30.80 -18.15 85.59
N ILE A 5 -30.61 -19.18 84.76
CA ILE A 5 -29.98 -19.10 83.46
C ILE A 5 -31.12 -19.00 82.42
N ARG A 6 -31.20 -17.84 81.76
CA ARG A 6 -32.08 -17.66 80.58
C ARG A 6 -31.36 -18.15 79.32
N PHE A 7 -31.97 -19.14 78.68
CA PHE A 7 -31.58 -19.59 77.32
C PHE A 7 -32.10 -18.60 76.29
N CYS A 8 -31.20 -18.02 75.54
CA CYS A 8 -31.53 -17.22 74.34
C CYS A 8 -31.35 -18.08 73.10
N LEU A 9 -32.48 -18.48 72.50
CA LEU A 9 -32.49 -19.14 71.18
C LEU A 9 -32.19 -18.11 70.11
N VAL A 10 -31.07 -18.25 69.47
CA VAL A 10 -30.71 -17.46 68.26
C VAL A 10 -31.13 -18.27 67.03
N PHE A 11 -32.17 -17.79 66.36
CA PHE A 11 -32.57 -18.30 65.05
C PHE A 11 -31.54 -17.80 64.00
N PHE A 12 -30.77 -18.72 63.43
CA PHE A 12 -29.96 -18.47 62.27
C PHE A 12 -30.85 -18.63 61.05
N SER A 13 -31.25 -17.48 60.42
CA SER A 13 -31.88 -17.49 59.13
C SER A 13 -30.73 -17.54 58.07
N ALA A 14 -30.62 -18.70 57.43
CA ALA A 14 -29.72 -18.83 56.26
C ALA A 14 -30.34 -18.11 55.08
N VAL A 15 -29.83 -16.94 54.75
CA VAL A 15 -30.10 -16.25 53.47
C VAL A 15 -29.23 -16.90 52.41
N ALA A 16 -29.84 -17.70 51.55
CA ALA A 16 -29.20 -18.22 50.36
C ALA A 16 -29.01 -17.07 49.35
N LEU A 17 -27.80 -16.55 49.24
CA LEU A 17 -27.37 -15.69 48.14
C LEU A 17 -27.24 -16.53 46.88
N LEU A 18 -28.28 -16.53 46.05
CA LEU A 18 -28.22 -16.97 44.66
C LEU A 18 -27.41 -15.92 43.89
N GLY A 19 -26.09 -16.12 43.80
CA GLY A 19 -25.20 -15.40 42.91
C GLY A 19 -25.46 -15.84 41.50
N CYS A 20 -26.24 -15.05 40.73
CA CYS A 20 -26.25 -15.14 39.27
C CYS A 20 -24.96 -14.53 38.73
N SER A 21 -23.89 -15.28 38.68
CA SER A 21 -22.74 -15.00 37.82
C SER A 21 -23.04 -15.56 36.44
N GLY A 22 -23.87 -14.83 35.68
CA GLY A 22 -24.01 -15.03 34.26
C GLY A 22 -22.80 -14.44 33.55
N GLU A 23 -21.70 -15.16 33.58
CA GLU A 23 -20.58 -14.93 32.67
C GLU A 23 -21.07 -15.26 31.26
N GLN A 24 -21.56 -14.25 30.54
CA GLN A 24 -21.81 -14.35 29.10
C GLN A 24 -20.46 -14.55 28.44
N ALA A 25 -20.10 -15.82 28.22
CA ALA A 25 -19.00 -16.17 27.32
C ALA A 25 -19.24 -15.43 26.01
N ALA A 26 -18.35 -14.48 25.69
CA ALA A 26 -18.39 -13.77 24.46
C ALA A 26 -18.43 -14.82 23.33
N LYS A 27 -19.53 -14.83 22.57
CA LYS A 27 -19.71 -15.72 21.44
C LYS A 27 -18.54 -15.50 20.51
N ALA A 28 -17.69 -16.51 20.33
CA ALA A 28 -16.61 -16.47 19.36
C ALA A 28 -17.16 -15.96 18.02
N PRO A 29 -16.47 -15.06 17.34
CA PRO A 29 -16.94 -14.52 16.06
C PRO A 29 -17.20 -15.71 15.14
N LYS A 30 -18.41 -15.75 14.54
CA LYS A 30 -18.76 -16.77 13.56
C LYS A 30 -17.67 -16.81 12.51
N GLN A 31 -16.98 -17.93 12.42
CA GLN A 31 -16.01 -18.19 11.37
C GLN A 31 -16.76 -18.05 10.04
N VAL A 32 -16.42 -17.03 9.28
CA VAL A 32 -17.00 -16.81 7.94
C VAL A 32 -16.51 -17.97 7.09
N ASP A 33 -17.43 -18.81 6.64
CA ASP A 33 -17.12 -19.89 5.71
C ASP A 33 -16.67 -19.29 4.37
N ARG A 34 -15.37 -19.16 4.19
CA ARG A 34 -14.77 -18.63 2.96
C ARG A 34 -15.05 -19.49 1.74
N ALA A 35 -15.43 -20.76 1.92
CA ALA A 35 -15.79 -21.66 0.82
C ALA A 35 -17.21 -21.37 0.29
N ALA A 36 -18.08 -20.80 1.13
CA ALA A 36 -19.45 -20.43 0.75
C ALA A 36 -19.55 -19.03 0.12
N MET A 37 -18.47 -18.22 0.15
CA MET A 37 -18.42 -16.97 -0.58
C MET A 37 -18.19 -17.29 -2.06
N ALA A 38 -19.18 -17.03 -2.92
CA ALA A 38 -18.99 -17.03 -4.35
C ALA A 38 -17.73 -16.23 -4.68
N ALA A 39 -16.85 -16.76 -5.55
CA ALA A 39 -15.65 -16.05 -5.96
C ALA A 39 -16.08 -14.64 -6.41
N PRO A 40 -15.51 -13.58 -5.81
CA PRO A 40 -15.92 -12.22 -6.16
C PRO A 40 -15.75 -12.03 -7.67
N ASP A 41 -16.74 -11.46 -8.32
CA ASP A 41 -16.63 -11.10 -9.73
C ASP A 41 -15.38 -10.24 -9.91
N ARG A 42 -14.38 -10.78 -10.60
CA ARG A 42 -13.09 -10.11 -10.83
C ARG A 42 -13.24 -8.77 -11.56
N HIS A 43 -14.39 -8.57 -12.19
CA HIS A 43 -14.70 -7.36 -12.95
C HIS A 43 -15.54 -6.35 -12.18
N LEU A 44 -15.97 -6.66 -10.96
CA LEU A 44 -16.81 -5.75 -10.16
C LEU A 44 -16.13 -4.39 -9.95
N LEU A 45 -14.82 -4.37 -9.70
CA LEU A 45 -14.05 -3.14 -9.48
C LEU A 45 -13.68 -2.42 -10.80
N ASP A 46 -13.92 -3.04 -11.93
CA ASP A 46 -13.71 -2.48 -13.27
C ASP A 46 -14.95 -1.80 -13.84
N GLN A 47 -16.06 -1.77 -13.12
CA GLN A 47 -17.31 -1.18 -13.57
C GLN A 47 -17.54 0.17 -12.85
N PRO A 48 -18.18 1.14 -13.52
CA PRO A 48 -18.64 2.35 -12.86
C PRO A 48 -19.76 2.02 -11.87
N ASP A 49 -19.91 2.82 -10.83
CA ASP A 49 -21.10 2.75 -9.97
C ASP A 49 -22.35 3.03 -10.80
N ALA A 50 -23.37 2.17 -10.71
CA ALA A 50 -24.62 2.32 -11.47
C ALA A 50 -25.37 3.64 -11.18
N ARG A 51 -25.06 4.29 -10.06
CA ARG A 51 -25.62 5.58 -9.66
C ARG A 51 -24.85 6.78 -10.22
N MET A 52 -23.72 6.53 -10.88
CA MET A 52 -22.90 7.59 -11.48
C MET A 52 -23.65 8.28 -12.61
N PRO A 53 -23.64 9.62 -12.73
CA PRO A 53 -24.20 10.35 -13.86
C PRO A 53 -23.66 9.86 -15.19
N HIS A 54 -24.47 9.93 -16.24
CA HIS A 54 -24.10 9.35 -17.55
C HIS A 54 -22.80 9.94 -18.11
N LEU A 55 -22.58 11.24 -17.98
CA LEU A 55 -21.34 11.89 -18.45
C LEU A 55 -20.12 11.36 -17.69
N ASP A 56 -20.23 11.19 -16.37
CA ASP A 56 -19.15 10.62 -15.57
C ASP A 56 -18.87 9.15 -15.92
N GLN A 57 -19.89 8.39 -16.36
CA GLN A 57 -19.69 7.02 -16.88
C GLN A 57 -18.89 7.02 -18.19
N VAL A 58 -19.10 8.02 -19.06
CA VAL A 58 -18.31 8.20 -20.28
C VAL A 58 -16.85 8.50 -19.92
N ASP A 59 -16.62 9.45 -19.02
CA ASP A 59 -15.27 9.80 -18.55
C ASP A 59 -14.59 8.59 -17.88
N PHE A 60 -15.34 7.81 -17.10
CA PHE A 60 -14.86 6.56 -16.54
C PHE A 60 -14.42 5.58 -17.62
N ALA A 61 -15.23 5.42 -18.68
CA ALA A 61 -14.91 4.49 -19.78
C ALA A 61 -13.64 4.91 -20.53
N VAL A 62 -13.44 6.21 -20.76
CA VAL A 62 -12.22 6.78 -21.35
C VAL A 62 -11.02 6.54 -20.42
N GLY A 63 -11.12 6.90 -19.14
CA GLY A 63 -10.07 6.68 -18.16
C GLY A 63 -9.72 5.19 -18.00
N ARG A 64 -10.73 4.31 -18.00
CA ARG A 64 -10.54 2.86 -18.00
C ARG A 64 -9.80 2.36 -19.24
N SER A 65 -10.02 2.96 -20.40
CA SER A 65 -9.27 2.63 -21.62
C SER A 65 -7.79 2.93 -21.45
N PHE A 66 -7.42 4.12 -20.93
CA PHE A 66 -6.03 4.49 -20.64
C PHE A 66 -5.40 3.60 -19.55
N PHE A 67 -6.17 3.18 -18.57
CA PHE A 67 -5.71 2.31 -17.50
C PHE A 67 -5.40 0.88 -17.96
N ARG A 68 -6.25 0.31 -18.84
CA ARG A 68 -6.20 -1.11 -19.21
C ARG A 68 -5.37 -1.41 -20.43
N ASN A 69 -5.46 -0.54 -21.45
CA ASN A 69 -4.83 -0.82 -22.72
C ASN A 69 -3.32 -0.49 -22.68
N PRO A 70 -2.50 -1.29 -23.39
CA PRO A 70 -1.07 -1.03 -23.48
C PRO A 70 -0.77 0.32 -24.10
N TRP A 71 0.21 1.01 -23.52
CA TRP A 71 0.88 2.17 -24.12
C TRP A 71 2.01 1.68 -25.00
N VAL A 72 2.31 2.43 -26.04
CA VAL A 72 3.30 2.07 -27.07
C VAL A 72 4.31 3.21 -27.27
N GLN A 73 5.42 2.88 -27.89
CA GLN A 73 6.43 3.88 -28.29
C GLN A 73 5.82 4.88 -29.27
N ALA A 74 6.14 6.15 -29.11
CA ALA A 74 5.83 7.21 -30.08
C ALA A 74 6.86 7.20 -31.24
N PRO A 75 6.46 7.61 -32.48
CA PRO A 75 5.09 7.85 -32.92
C PRO A 75 4.36 6.55 -33.27
N ALA A 76 3.07 6.47 -32.97
CA ALA A 76 2.24 5.32 -33.31
C ALA A 76 0.89 5.74 -33.90
N SER A 77 0.21 4.80 -34.60
CA SER A 77 -1.13 5.04 -35.12
C SER A 77 -2.19 5.24 -34.02
N THR A 78 -1.85 4.90 -32.78
CA THR A 78 -2.64 5.13 -31.56
C THR A 78 -2.09 6.30 -30.76
N ASP A 79 -1.99 7.47 -31.39
CA ASP A 79 -1.42 8.69 -30.81
C ASP A 79 -1.98 9.11 -29.44
N ALA A 80 -3.23 8.72 -29.14
CA ALA A 80 -3.83 8.92 -27.82
C ALA A 80 -3.20 8.06 -26.70
N ARG A 81 -2.39 7.03 -27.04
CA ARG A 81 -1.73 6.10 -26.12
C ARG A 81 -0.30 5.77 -26.55
N ASP A 82 0.34 6.64 -27.28
CA ASP A 82 1.76 6.56 -27.53
C ASP A 82 2.56 7.37 -26.48
N GLY A 83 3.88 7.32 -26.56
CA GLY A 83 4.76 8.04 -25.64
C GLY A 83 5.27 7.18 -24.47
N LEU A 84 5.15 5.83 -24.55
CA LEU A 84 5.84 4.93 -23.62
C LEU A 84 7.33 5.29 -23.61
N GLY A 85 7.89 5.48 -22.43
CA GLY A 85 9.26 5.94 -22.24
C GLY A 85 10.29 4.88 -22.62
N PRO A 86 11.58 5.27 -22.74
CA PRO A 86 12.66 4.37 -23.12
C PRO A 86 12.88 3.24 -22.13
N LEU A 87 12.72 3.52 -20.83
CA LEU A 87 12.77 2.57 -19.72
C LEU A 87 11.44 2.61 -18.96
N PHE A 88 10.98 1.46 -18.49
CA PHE A 88 9.69 1.33 -17.81
C PHE A 88 9.59 0.04 -17.01
N ASN A 89 8.59 -0.04 -16.11
CA ASN A 89 8.23 -1.25 -15.37
C ASN A 89 6.99 -1.94 -15.95
N ALA A 90 6.08 -1.17 -16.57
CA ALA A 90 4.82 -1.69 -17.08
C ALA A 90 4.38 -0.89 -18.32
N ILE A 91 3.61 -1.54 -19.19
CA ILE A 91 3.02 -0.90 -20.38
C ILE A 91 1.56 -0.49 -20.16
N SER A 92 0.98 -0.80 -19.00
CA SER A 92 -0.35 -0.36 -18.58
C SER A 92 -0.48 -0.42 -17.06
N CYS A 93 -1.37 0.37 -16.50
CA CYS A 93 -1.67 0.32 -15.06
C CYS A 93 -2.23 -1.05 -14.64
N ALA A 94 -3.08 -1.65 -15.50
CA ALA A 94 -3.68 -2.96 -15.28
C ALA A 94 -2.65 -4.10 -15.23
N SER A 95 -1.44 -3.92 -15.76
CA SER A 95 -0.36 -4.90 -15.65
C SER A 95 0.05 -5.14 -14.20
N CYS A 96 0.03 -4.11 -13.35
CA CYS A 96 0.35 -4.20 -11.92
C CYS A 96 -0.90 -4.22 -11.04
N HIS A 97 -1.96 -3.45 -11.39
CA HIS A 97 -3.23 -3.39 -10.68
C HIS A 97 -4.25 -4.33 -11.31
N ILE A 98 -4.07 -5.62 -11.12
CA ILE A 98 -4.90 -6.68 -11.75
C ILE A 98 -6.36 -6.51 -11.32
N ALA A 99 -7.26 -6.32 -12.30
CA ALA A 99 -8.69 -6.06 -12.08
C ALA A 99 -8.95 -4.89 -11.09
N SER A 100 -8.15 -3.82 -11.17
CA SER A 100 -8.18 -2.66 -10.26
C SER A 100 -7.93 -2.99 -8.79
N ALA A 101 -7.53 -4.21 -8.51
CA ALA A 101 -7.22 -4.71 -7.19
C ALA A 101 -5.72 -4.63 -6.87
N ARG A 102 -5.29 -5.43 -5.91
CA ARG A 102 -3.88 -5.54 -5.51
C ARG A 102 -3.09 -6.36 -6.51
N GLY A 103 -1.82 -6.01 -6.71
CA GLY A 103 -0.87 -6.78 -7.51
C GLY A 103 -0.60 -8.17 -6.94
N ALA A 104 -0.08 -9.06 -7.79
CA ALA A 104 0.29 -10.41 -7.40
C ALA A 104 1.49 -10.42 -6.42
N ALA A 105 1.51 -11.39 -5.52
CA ALA A 105 2.65 -11.57 -4.63
C ALA A 105 3.90 -12.04 -5.42
N PRO A 106 5.11 -11.65 -4.98
CA PRO A 106 6.33 -12.09 -5.63
C PRO A 106 6.53 -13.60 -5.49
N VAL A 107 7.04 -14.23 -6.54
CA VAL A 107 7.35 -15.67 -6.58
C VAL A 107 8.84 -15.85 -6.31
N HIS A 108 9.19 -16.82 -5.43
CA HIS A 108 10.56 -17.12 -5.08
C HIS A 108 11.45 -17.36 -6.31
N GLY A 109 12.56 -16.63 -6.39
CA GLY A 109 13.55 -16.77 -7.45
C GLY A 109 13.13 -16.29 -8.84
N LYS A 110 11.93 -15.71 -8.98
CA LYS A 110 11.48 -15.14 -10.24
C LYS A 110 11.69 -13.62 -10.28
N PRO A 111 11.93 -13.04 -11.47
CA PRO A 111 11.99 -11.59 -11.62
C PRO A 111 10.69 -10.90 -11.20
N LEU A 112 10.84 -9.74 -10.60
CA LEU A 112 9.74 -8.87 -10.20
C LEU A 112 9.20 -8.09 -11.40
N MET A 113 8.29 -8.70 -12.19
CA MET A 113 7.76 -8.06 -13.40
C MET A 113 6.64 -7.06 -13.13
N ASN A 114 5.86 -7.26 -12.06
CA ASN A 114 4.69 -6.44 -11.72
C ASN A 114 4.85 -5.78 -10.34
N HIS A 115 6.06 -5.38 -10.03
CA HIS A 115 6.43 -4.75 -8.78
C HIS A 115 7.31 -3.55 -9.07
N VAL A 116 7.15 -2.53 -8.27
CA VAL A 116 8.04 -1.36 -8.28
C VAL A 116 9.16 -1.59 -7.27
N VAL A 117 10.39 -1.35 -7.66
CA VAL A 117 11.54 -1.35 -6.76
C VAL A 117 12.05 0.06 -6.63
N ARG A 118 11.76 0.71 -5.51
CA ARG A 118 12.25 2.05 -5.22
C ARG A 118 13.68 2.01 -4.70
N LEU A 119 14.47 2.96 -5.18
CA LEU A 119 15.87 3.13 -4.86
C LEU A 119 16.10 4.49 -4.21
N SER A 120 17.04 4.57 -3.31
CA SER A 120 17.50 5.85 -2.75
C SER A 120 18.85 5.66 -2.08
N VAL A 121 19.57 6.75 -1.90
CA VAL A 121 20.76 6.81 -1.04
C VAL A 121 20.59 7.87 0.03
N PRO A 122 21.28 7.80 1.18
CA PRO A 122 21.29 8.87 2.16
C PRO A 122 21.77 10.17 1.51
N ALA A 123 21.14 11.29 1.83
CA ALA A 123 21.63 12.61 1.40
C ALA A 123 22.88 12.99 2.17
N ASN A 124 23.89 13.53 1.48
CA ASN A 124 25.15 13.96 2.08
C ASN A 124 25.02 15.21 2.96
N GLU A 125 23.93 15.95 2.81
CA GLU A 125 23.66 17.14 3.64
C GLU A 125 22.33 16.99 4.39
N PRO A 126 22.22 17.53 5.63
CA PRO A 126 21.01 17.47 6.43
C PRO A 126 19.87 18.36 5.90
N ASN A 127 19.91 18.76 4.62
CA ASN A 127 18.92 19.60 3.99
C ASN A 127 17.66 18.82 3.67
N ARG A 128 16.56 19.11 4.36
CA ARG A 128 15.14 18.80 4.07
C ARG A 128 14.80 17.40 3.54
N GLN A 129 15.64 16.75 2.75
CA GLN A 129 15.47 15.39 2.26
C GLN A 129 16.52 14.48 2.90
N ARG A 130 16.06 13.47 3.63
CA ARG A 130 16.96 12.45 4.23
C ARG A 130 17.55 11.50 3.20
N PHE A 131 16.93 11.40 2.03
CA PHE A 131 17.26 10.48 0.95
C PHE A 131 17.11 11.18 -0.39
N VAL A 132 17.98 10.85 -1.31
CA VAL A 132 17.97 11.29 -2.71
C VAL A 132 17.94 10.06 -3.63
N PRO A 133 17.56 10.22 -4.93
CA PRO A 133 17.63 9.12 -5.88
C PRO A 133 19.02 8.48 -5.95
N GLU A 134 19.08 7.19 -6.27
CA GLU A 134 20.34 6.51 -6.56
C GLU A 134 21.00 7.17 -7.77
N PRO A 135 22.31 7.51 -7.74
CA PRO A 135 22.93 8.38 -8.75
C PRO A 135 22.95 7.84 -10.18
N ARG A 136 22.77 6.53 -10.36
CA ARG A 136 22.86 5.84 -11.65
C ARG A 136 21.53 5.28 -12.15
N TYR A 137 20.72 4.78 -11.23
CA TYR A 137 19.46 4.09 -11.49
C TYR A 137 18.23 4.90 -11.06
N GLY A 138 18.42 6.15 -10.67
CA GLY A 138 17.32 7.01 -10.27
C GLY A 138 16.62 6.58 -8.97
N ASP A 139 15.38 6.93 -8.83
CA ASP A 139 14.57 6.62 -7.63
C ASP A 139 13.73 5.35 -7.79
N GLN A 140 13.71 4.74 -9.01
CA GLN A 140 12.97 3.53 -9.33
C GLN A 140 13.70 2.67 -10.35
N PHE A 141 13.90 1.40 -10.03
CA PHE A 141 14.57 0.44 -10.90
C PHE A 141 13.68 0.02 -12.07
N GLN A 142 14.15 0.20 -13.31
CA GLN A 142 13.42 -0.04 -14.56
C GLN A 142 13.85 -1.38 -15.17
N ASN A 143 12.96 -2.37 -15.13
CA ASN A 143 13.25 -3.73 -15.57
C ASN A 143 12.87 -4.04 -17.01
N GLN A 144 12.34 -3.05 -17.74
CA GLN A 144 11.95 -3.14 -19.14
C GLN A 144 12.45 -1.93 -19.93
N GLY A 145 12.60 -2.09 -21.25
CA GLY A 145 13.01 -1.03 -22.16
C GLY A 145 12.38 -1.20 -23.53
N LEU A 146 12.30 -0.12 -24.28
CA LEU A 146 11.90 -0.11 -25.68
C LEU A 146 12.87 -0.93 -26.55
N PRO A 147 12.49 -1.36 -27.76
CA PRO A 147 13.40 -2.00 -28.70
C PRO A 147 14.65 -1.14 -28.92
N GLY A 148 15.82 -1.74 -28.67
CA GLY A 148 17.11 -1.06 -28.76
C GLY A 148 17.57 -0.36 -27.48
N VAL A 149 16.75 -0.27 -26.45
CA VAL A 149 17.12 0.25 -25.13
C VAL A 149 17.33 -0.91 -24.15
N VAL A 150 18.51 -0.97 -23.56
CA VAL A 150 18.83 -2.04 -22.60
C VAL A 150 18.15 -1.76 -21.26
N PRO A 151 17.33 -2.67 -20.71
CA PRO A 151 16.78 -2.54 -19.38
C PRO A 151 17.87 -2.42 -18.32
N GLU A 152 17.58 -1.78 -17.20
CA GLU A 152 18.54 -1.61 -16.09
C GLU A 152 19.04 -2.92 -15.49
N GLY A 153 18.24 -3.97 -15.59
CA GLY A 153 18.58 -5.31 -15.12
C GLY A 153 17.34 -6.08 -14.65
N LYS A 154 17.56 -7.02 -13.73
CA LYS A 154 16.50 -7.84 -13.13
C LYS A 154 16.55 -7.75 -11.63
N ALA A 155 15.44 -7.40 -11.01
CA ALA A 155 15.23 -7.53 -9.57
C ALA A 155 14.53 -8.86 -9.29
N VAL A 156 15.05 -9.65 -8.34
CA VAL A 156 14.56 -10.98 -8.01
C VAL A 156 14.30 -11.07 -6.51
N MET A 157 13.12 -11.55 -6.12
CA MET A 157 12.80 -11.80 -4.73
C MET A 157 13.09 -13.26 -4.36
N ARG A 158 13.94 -13.45 -3.37
CA ARG A 158 14.17 -14.74 -2.73
C ARG A 158 13.52 -14.75 -1.36
N PHE A 159 13.13 -15.92 -0.89
CA PHE A 159 12.59 -16.10 0.45
C PHE A 159 13.37 -17.19 1.17
N THR A 160 13.79 -16.89 2.39
CA THR A 160 14.26 -17.89 3.35
C THR A 160 13.17 -18.09 4.40
N GLU A 161 13.04 -19.33 4.89
CA GLU A 161 12.09 -19.64 5.94
C GLU A 161 12.69 -19.33 7.31
N GLU A 162 11.95 -18.63 8.15
CA GLU A 162 12.33 -18.30 9.52
C GLU A 162 11.18 -18.68 10.45
N VAL A 163 11.44 -19.60 11.39
CA VAL A 163 10.45 -20.02 12.37
C VAL A 163 10.45 -19.03 13.54
N ARG A 164 9.28 -18.46 13.84
CA ARG A 164 9.06 -17.59 15.00
C ARG A 164 8.10 -18.25 15.98
N THR A 165 8.38 -18.10 17.27
CA THR A 165 7.45 -18.52 18.32
C THR A 165 6.65 -17.29 18.77
N LEU A 166 5.33 -17.36 18.65
CA LEU A 166 4.41 -16.33 19.10
C LEU A 166 4.28 -16.34 20.64
N LYS A 167 3.71 -15.27 21.20
CA LYS A 167 3.57 -15.08 22.65
C LYS A 167 2.83 -16.22 23.35
N GLY A 168 1.95 -16.95 22.64
CA GLY A 168 1.23 -18.13 23.13
C GLY A 168 1.98 -19.46 22.99
N GLY A 169 3.23 -19.48 22.55
CA GLY A 169 4.01 -20.70 22.30
C GLY A 169 3.81 -21.33 20.92
N GLU A 170 2.87 -20.84 20.12
CA GLU A 170 2.65 -21.31 18.76
C GLU A 170 3.86 -20.98 17.87
N ARG A 171 4.30 -21.97 17.08
CA ARG A 171 5.41 -21.80 16.12
C ARG A 171 4.84 -21.56 14.73
N VAL A 172 5.24 -20.45 14.12
CA VAL A 172 4.85 -20.10 12.75
C VAL A 172 6.07 -19.96 11.85
N ALA A 173 5.98 -20.50 10.65
CA ALA A 173 6.99 -20.34 9.62
C ALA A 173 6.71 -19.05 8.83
N LEU A 174 7.64 -18.11 8.87
CA LEU A 174 7.59 -16.85 8.13
C LEU A 174 8.57 -16.90 6.97
N ARG A 175 8.20 -16.26 5.86
CA ARG A 175 9.09 -16.07 4.73
C ARG A 175 9.80 -14.73 4.84
N LYS A 176 11.11 -14.76 5.09
CA LYS A 176 11.95 -13.57 5.09
C LYS A 176 12.33 -13.21 3.65
N PRO A 177 11.92 -12.04 3.13
CA PRO A 177 12.25 -11.63 1.77
C PRO A 177 13.67 -11.10 1.69
N GLU A 178 14.35 -11.46 0.60
CA GLU A 178 15.65 -10.90 0.19
C GLU A 178 15.56 -10.46 -1.27
N LEU A 179 15.86 -9.19 -1.53
CA LEU A 179 15.90 -8.64 -2.86
C LEU A 179 17.31 -8.74 -3.42
N ALA A 180 17.44 -9.30 -4.61
CA ALA A 180 18.71 -9.41 -5.34
C ALA A 180 18.57 -8.75 -6.72
N PHE A 181 19.64 -8.08 -7.16
CA PHE A 181 19.74 -7.52 -8.50
C PHE A 181 20.67 -8.38 -9.36
N MET A 182 20.27 -8.61 -10.59
CA MET A 182 21.01 -9.41 -11.55
C MET A 182 21.13 -8.66 -12.87
N GLN A 183 22.25 -8.88 -13.59
CA GLN A 183 22.46 -8.34 -14.93
C GLN A 183 22.31 -6.81 -14.98
N LEU A 184 22.85 -6.09 -14.00
CA LEU A 184 22.86 -4.63 -13.97
C LEU A 184 23.60 -4.09 -15.22
N ALA A 185 22.86 -3.40 -16.09
CA ALA A 185 23.39 -2.97 -17.40
C ALA A 185 24.24 -1.70 -17.30
N TYR A 186 23.98 -0.83 -16.33
CA TYR A 186 24.60 0.48 -16.20
C TYR A 186 25.67 0.54 -15.10
N GLY A 187 26.13 -0.63 -14.63
CA GLY A 187 27.18 -0.74 -13.64
C GLY A 187 26.66 -1.00 -12.22
N ARG A 188 27.54 -0.88 -11.23
CA ARG A 188 27.18 -1.15 -9.83
C ARG A 188 26.38 0.01 -9.24
N MET A 189 25.36 -0.32 -8.44
CA MET A 189 24.64 0.65 -7.61
C MET A 189 25.56 1.22 -6.52
N HIS A 190 25.21 2.36 -6.00
CA HIS A 190 25.88 2.98 -4.85
C HIS A 190 25.90 2.00 -3.65
N GLU A 191 26.99 1.98 -2.88
CA GLU A 191 27.15 1.05 -1.76
C GLU A 191 26.09 1.22 -0.66
N ASP A 192 25.65 2.46 -0.42
CA ASP A 192 24.62 2.78 0.56
C ASP A 192 23.19 2.76 0.00
N VAL A 193 22.97 2.14 -1.17
CA VAL A 193 21.64 2.08 -1.76
C VAL A 193 20.63 1.43 -0.80
N ARG A 194 19.50 2.11 -0.62
CA ARG A 194 18.33 1.61 0.10
C ARG A 194 17.29 1.17 -0.92
N VAL A 195 16.77 -0.02 -0.72
CA VAL A 195 15.83 -0.64 -1.67
C VAL A 195 14.50 -0.96 -1.00
N SER A 196 13.40 -0.80 -1.75
CA SER A 196 12.07 -1.12 -1.29
C SER A 196 11.25 -1.71 -2.43
N ALA A 197 11.09 -3.03 -2.45
CA ALA A 197 10.17 -3.69 -3.38
C ALA A 197 8.72 -3.46 -2.91
N ARG A 198 7.88 -2.97 -3.83
CA ARG A 198 6.49 -2.59 -3.56
C ARG A 198 5.55 -3.32 -4.52
N MET A 199 4.54 -3.95 -3.97
CA MET A 199 3.44 -4.54 -4.72
C MET A 199 2.36 -3.48 -4.91
N ALA A 200 1.73 -3.43 -6.08
CA ALA A 200 0.66 -2.47 -6.37
C ALA A 200 -0.49 -2.60 -5.34
N PRO A 201 -0.89 -1.54 -4.65
CA PRO A 201 -2.04 -1.55 -3.74
C PRO A 201 -3.36 -1.60 -4.51
N ALA A 202 -4.45 -1.97 -3.82
CA ALA A 202 -5.79 -1.85 -4.38
C ALA A 202 -6.16 -0.38 -4.64
N LEU A 203 -6.93 -0.12 -5.69
CA LEU A 203 -7.37 1.23 -6.08
C LEU A 203 -8.76 1.58 -5.53
N THR A 204 -9.45 0.61 -4.95
CA THR A 204 -10.80 0.78 -4.39
C THR A 204 -10.79 1.79 -3.25
N GLY A 205 -11.75 2.71 -3.25
CA GLY A 205 -11.95 3.66 -2.16
C GLY A 205 -11.04 4.90 -2.19
N LEU A 206 -10.12 5.02 -3.14
CA LEU A 206 -9.20 6.16 -3.20
C LEU A 206 -9.91 7.50 -3.39
N GLY A 207 -11.03 7.54 -4.14
CA GLY A 207 -11.87 8.73 -4.28
C GLY A 207 -12.50 9.15 -2.94
N LEU A 208 -12.94 8.18 -2.13
CA LEU A 208 -13.44 8.45 -0.77
C LEU A 208 -12.32 8.99 0.13
N LEU A 209 -11.13 8.41 0.07
CA LEU A 209 -9.97 8.93 0.81
C LEU A 209 -9.63 10.37 0.39
N GLN A 210 -9.75 10.71 -0.89
CA GLN A 210 -9.53 12.08 -1.37
C GLN A 210 -10.54 13.07 -0.79
N SER A 211 -11.79 12.65 -0.56
CA SER A 211 -12.84 13.50 -0.01
C SER A 211 -12.74 13.75 1.49
N VAL A 212 -11.94 12.99 2.24
CA VAL A 212 -11.76 13.21 3.69
C VAL A 212 -11.07 14.56 3.92
N PRO A 213 -11.62 15.46 4.78
CA PRO A 213 -10.98 16.73 5.09
C PRO A 213 -9.56 16.55 5.67
N ALA A 214 -8.63 17.41 5.25
CA ALA A 214 -7.26 17.38 5.76
C ALA A 214 -7.19 17.51 7.29
N GLN A 215 -8.07 18.36 7.86
CA GLN A 215 -8.17 18.54 9.30
C GLN A 215 -8.50 17.23 10.02
N GLN A 216 -9.37 16.40 9.46
CA GLN A 216 -9.72 15.11 10.06
C GLN A 216 -8.52 14.15 10.07
N LEU A 217 -7.74 14.10 8.98
CA LEU A 217 -6.54 13.28 8.91
C LEU A 217 -5.47 13.76 9.90
N MET A 218 -5.31 15.09 10.03
CA MET A 218 -4.39 15.68 10.99
C MET A 218 -4.80 15.42 12.45
N ALA A 219 -6.11 15.36 12.73
CA ALA A 219 -6.61 15.03 14.06
C ALA A 219 -6.30 13.59 14.51
N TRP A 220 -6.04 12.70 13.57
CA TRP A 220 -5.62 11.30 13.85
C TRP A 220 -4.12 11.14 14.00
N ALA A 221 -3.35 12.19 13.73
CA ALA A 221 -1.90 12.12 13.94
C ALA A 221 -1.57 12.11 15.43
N ASP A 222 -0.68 11.24 15.82
CA ASP A 222 -0.14 11.13 17.18
C ASP A 222 1.38 10.98 17.17
N PRO A 223 2.12 12.06 16.86
CA PRO A 223 3.57 11.99 16.71
C PRO A 223 4.31 11.76 18.03
N GLU A 224 3.69 12.04 19.17
CA GLU A 224 4.23 11.85 20.52
C GLU A 224 3.78 10.54 21.19
N ASP A 225 3.00 9.68 20.53
CA ASP A 225 2.48 8.42 21.09
C ASP A 225 1.76 8.67 22.44
N ARG A 226 0.75 9.55 22.42
CA ARG A 226 0.05 10.01 23.64
C ARG A 226 -0.80 8.92 24.30
N ASP A 227 -1.27 7.96 23.49
CA ASP A 227 -2.04 6.82 23.97
C ASP A 227 -1.15 5.66 24.46
N GLY A 228 0.16 5.72 24.21
CA GLY A 228 1.16 4.77 24.72
C GLY A 228 1.10 3.40 24.06
N ASP A 229 0.54 3.32 22.83
CA ASP A 229 0.43 2.06 22.08
C ASP A 229 1.73 1.65 21.35
N GLY A 230 2.73 2.53 21.36
CA GLY A 230 4.03 2.34 20.67
C GLY A 230 4.02 2.77 19.21
N ILE A 231 2.97 3.43 18.73
CA ILE A 231 2.81 3.85 17.34
C ILE A 231 2.74 5.39 17.24
N SER A 232 3.81 6.01 16.77
CA SER A 232 3.86 7.46 16.52
C SER A 232 3.30 7.78 15.14
N GLY A 233 2.01 8.10 15.03
CA GLY A 233 1.32 8.48 13.80
C GLY A 233 1.75 9.87 13.32
N ARG A 234 2.42 9.97 12.17
CA ARG A 234 2.91 11.25 11.62
C ARG A 234 2.34 11.54 10.25
N ALA A 235 1.79 12.74 10.09
CA ALA A 235 1.35 13.22 8.78
C ALA A 235 2.57 13.47 7.88
N ASN A 236 2.50 13.07 6.61
CA ASN A 236 3.52 13.38 5.62
C ASN A 236 3.19 14.71 4.93
N SER A 237 4.18 15.60 4.87
CA SER A 237 4.10 16.87 4.12
C SER A 237 4.81 16.70 2.79
N VAL A 238 4.08 16.91 1.69
CA VAL A 238 4.55 16.65 0.33
C VAL A 238 4.33 17.84 -0.58
N TRP A 239 5.13 17.91 -1.65
CA TRP A 239 5.01 18.98 -2.65
C TRP A 239 3.82 18.73 -3.58
N ASP A 240 2.94 19.72 -3.69
CA ASP A 240 1.85 19.71 -4.66
C ASP A 240 2.30 20.44 -5.93
N GLN A 241 2.39 19.72 -7.05
CA GLN A 241 2.84 20.25 -8.34
C GLN A 241 1.86 21.27 -8.93
N THR A 242 0.60 21.22 -8.57
CA THR A 242 -0.40 22.19 -9.04
C THR A 242 -0.41 23.46 -8.18
N LEU A 243 -0.35 23.31 -6.87
CA LEU A 243 -0.41 24.42 -5.91
C LEU A 243 0.96 25.05 -5.63
N GLN A 244 2.06 24.41 -6.07
CA GLN A 244 3.46 24.84 -5.86
C GLN A 244 3.77 25.14 -4.39
N ARG A 245 3.28 24.26 -3.49
CA ARG A 245 3.50 24.37 -2.04
C ARG A 245 3.41 23.01 -1.36
N GLN A 246 3.89 22.95 -0.12
CA GLN A 246 3.75 21.78 0.74
C GLN A 246 2.32 21.62 1.23
N VAL A 247 1.79 20.40 1.13
CA VAL A 247 0.44 20.02 1.58
C VAL A 247 0.48 18.60 2.18
N LEU A 248 -0.64 18.18 2.78
CA LEU A 248 -0.80 16.84 3.34
C LEU A 248 -0.78 15.78 2.23
N GLY A 249 0.15 14.84 2.33
CA GLY A 249 0.21 13.65 1.50
C GLY A 249 -0.85 12.62 1.91
N ARG A 250 -1.40 11.88 0.93
CA ARG A 250 -2.48 10.90 1.13
C ARG A 250 -2.29 9.61 0.37
N PHE A 251 -1.72 9.68 -0.84
CA PHE A 251 -1.65 8.56 -1.79
C PHE A 251 -0.23 8.05 -1.94
N GLY A 252 -0.10 6.85 -2.49
CA GLY A 252 1.14 6.12 -2.54
C GLY A 252 1.41 5.33 -1.26
N TRP A 253 2.43 4.48 -1.27
CA TRP A 253 2.79 3.59 -0.16
C TRP A 253 3.10 4.32 1.16
N LYS A 254 3.59 5.55 1.08
CA LYS A 254 4.00 6.37 2.23
C LYS A 254 3.31 7.73 2.24
N ALA A 255 2.10 7.82 1.69
CA ALA A 255 1.38 9.08 1.54
C ALA A 255 2.27 10.15 0.86
N GLU A 256 2.89 9.78 -0.26
CA GLU A 256 3.88 10.63 -0.98
C GLU A 256 3.22 11.61 -1.95
N GLN A 257 1.93 11.43 -2.26
CA GLN A 257 1.19 12.23 -3.22
C GLN A 257 -0.05 12.88 -2.59
N PRO A 258 -0.34 14.15 -2.90
CA PRO A 258 -1.44 14.86 -2.25
C PRO A 258 -2.80 14.57 -2.87
N THR A 259 -2.86 14.30 -4.18
CA THR A 259 -4.08 14.12 -4.96
C THR A 259 -4.00 12.88 -5.86
N LEU A 260 -5.16 12.35 -6.25
CA LEU A 260 -5.22 11.25 -7.24
C LEU A 260 -4.69 11.68 -8.59
N LYS A 261 -4.91 12.92 -9.00
CA LYS A 261 -4.36 13.47 -10.25
C LYS A 261 -2.83 13.41 -10.25
N GLN A 262 -2.20 13.89 -9.19
CA GLN A 262 -0.74 13.86 -9.10
C GLN A 262 -0.21 12.44 -8.91
N GLN A 263 -0.89 11.59 -8.14
CA GLN A 263 -0.52 10.17 -8.02
C GLN A 263 -0.54 9.45 -9.37
N SER A 264 -1.58 9.69 -10.19
CA SER A 264 -1.67 9.09 -11.53
C SER A 264 -0.57 9.60 -12.44
N ALA A 265 -0.31 10.91 -12.46
CA ALA A 265 0.77 11.49 -13.25
C ALA A 265 2.16 10.99 -12.82
N ALA A 266 2.38 10.84 -11.51
CA ALA A 266 3.62 10.26 -10.97
C ALA A 266 3.80 8.78 -11.37
N ALA A 267 2.70 8.00 -11.42
CA ALA A 267 2.75 6.62 -11.89
C ALA A 267 3.01 6.53 -13.40
N PHE A 268 2.38 7.36 -14.22
CA PHE A 268 2.71 7.46 -15.65
C PHE A 268 4.19 7.76 -15.87
N HIS A 269 4.73 8.69 -15.10
CA HIS A 269 6.14 9.09 -15.20
C HIS A 269 7.07 7.97 -14.72
N ALA A 270 6.90 7.49 -13.49
CA ALA A 270 7.85 6.56 -12.88
C ALA A 270 7.71 5.13 -13.39
N ASP A 271 6.48 4.64 -13.65
CA ASP A 271 6.24 3.23 -14.00
C ASP A 271 6.28 3.00 -15.52
N MET A 272 6.02 4.03 -16.31
CA MET A 272 5.87 3.94 -17.78
C MET A 272 6.77 4.91 -18.55
N GLY A 273 7.53 5.78 -17.88
CA GLY A 273 8.38 6.77 -18.50
C GLY A 273 7.63 7.84 -19.30
N ILE A 274 6.33 8.04 -19.03
CA ILE A 274 5.48 8.97 -19.77
C ILE A 274 5.48 10.33 -19.09
N SER A 275 5.96 11.36 -19.76
CA SER A 275 5.95 12.74 -19.26
C SER A 275 4.54 13.35 -19.27
N SER A 276 4.35 14.36 -18.44
CA SER A 276 3.11 15.14 -18.36
C SER A 276 3.42 16.57 -17.92
N ASN A 277 2.42 17.47 -17.96
CA ASN A 277 2.60 18.83 -17.46
C ASN A 277 2.95 18.91 -15.96
N LEU A 278 2.63 17.87 -15.18
CA LEU A 278 3.02 17.79 -13.77
C LEU A 278 4.43 17.21 -13.58
N PHE A 279 4.86 16.35 -14.50
CA PHE A 279 6.17 15.71 -14.52
C PHE A 279 6.72 15.75 -15.95
N PRO A 280 7.34 16.90 -16.36
CA PRO A 280 7.74 17.12 -17.75
C PRO A 280 9.04 16.41 -18.16
N GLY A 281 9.84 15.97 -17.19
CA GLY A 281 11.09 15.26 -17.46
C GLY A 281 10.85 13.81 -17.90
N GLN A 282 11.90 13.16 -18.41
CA GLN A 282 11.95 11.70 -18.49
C GLN A 282 12.51 11.13 -17.20
N ASN A 283 12.05 9.93 -16.84
CA ASN A 283 12.54 9.22 -15.66
C ASN A 283 13.83 8.48 -16.01
#